data_1db48ccce303d5467476f1b5e3da0311
#
_entry.id   1db48ccce303d5467476f1b5e3da0311
#
_cell.length_a   1.000
_cell.length_b   1.000
_cell.length_c   1.000
_cell.angle_alpha   90.00
_cell.angle_beta   90.00
_cell.angle_gamma   90.00
#
_symmetry.space_group_name_H-M   'P 1'
#
loop_
_entity.id
_entity.type
_entity.pdbx_description
1 polymer ?
#
loop_
_entity_poly.entity_id
_entity_poly.type
_entity_poly.pdbx_seq_one_letter_code
_entity_poly.pdbx_strand_id
1 'polypeptide(L)'
;MKKKRDILVYLYDILESAELIESYLASTSESEFYKSGEKQDAILHRLQIIGEAAKHVPASFREEWSQIPWKDIAGIRDIIVHEYFGITLSMIWKTAVEDIPHLKQQILVILETFADR
;
A
#
# COMPACT_ATOMS: atom_id res chain seq x y z
N MET A 1 -23.13 5.88 -3.18
CA MET A 1 -21.94 6.65 -3.58
C MET A 1 -21.12 7.02 -2.35
N LYS A 2 -19.81 6.82 -2.42
CA LYS A 2 -18.94 7.18 -1.30
C LYS A 2 -18.67 8.67 -1.28
N LYS A 3 -18.71 9.24 -0.09
CA LYS A 3 -18.47 10.67 0.11
C LYS A 3 -16.96 10.96 0.11
N LYS A 4 -16.60 12.23 -0.15
CA LYS A 4 -15.22 12.71 -0.07
C LYS A 4 -14.54 12.28 1.24
N ARG A 5 -15.26 12.36 2.36
CA ARG A 5 -14.78 11.95 3.66
C ARG A 5 -14.32 10.48 3.69
N ASP A 6 -15.09 9.58 3.07
CA ASP A 6 -14.77 8.16 3.03
C ASP A 6 -13.53 7.91 2.19
N ILE A 7 -13.41 8.63 1.06
CA ILE A 7 -12.23 8.53 0.21
C ILE A 7 -10.98 8.94 0.98
N LEU A 8 -11.05 10.04 1.72
CA LEU A 8 -9.92 10.50 2.54
C LEU A 8 -9.50 9.46 3.57
N VAL A 9 -10.45 8.78 4.21
CA VAL A 9 -10.14 7.72 5.17
C VAL A 9 -9.30 6.63 4.50
N TYR A 10 -9.69 6.18 3.32
CA TYR A 10 -8.95 5.14 2.60
C TYR A 10 -7.56 5.63 2.18
N LEU A 11 -7.45 6.88 1.72
CA LEU A 11 -6.16 7.44 1.33
C LEU A 11 -5.22 7.56 2.52
N TYR A 12 -5.73 7.98 3.69
CA TYR A 12 -4.92 8.06 4.91
C TYR A 12 -4.52 6.67 5.41
N ASP A 13 -5.37 5.67 5.25
CA ASP A 13 -5.01 4.29 5.60
C ASP A 13 -3.83 3.82 4.75
N ILE A 14 -3.86 4.12 3.45
CA ILE A 14 -2.76 3.79 2.55
C ILE A 14 -1.48 4.53 2.97
N LEU A 15 -1.59 5.82 3.20
CA LEU A 15 -0.45 6.65 3.58
C LEU A 15 0.19 6.18 4.88
N GLU A 16 -0.62 5.96 5.90
CA GLU A 16 -0.13 5.50 7.21
C GLU A 16 0.62 4.17 7.08
N SER A 17 0.03 3.22 6.37
CA SER A 17 0.66 1.91 6.19
C SER A 17 1.94 2.00 5.37
N ALA A 18 1.97 2.86 4.33
CA ALA A 18 3.19 3.08 3.55
C ALA A 18 4.30 3.67 4.42
N GLU A 19 3.98 4.64 5.25
CA GLU A 19 4.95 5.24 6.16
C GLU A 19 5.47 4.25 7.19
N LEU A 20 4.60 3.38 7.71
CA LEU A 20 5.01 2.35 8.65
C LEU A 20 5.95 1.33 7.99
N ILE A 21 5.66 0.93 6.74
CA ILE A 21 6.56 0.04 6.00
C ILE A 21 7.95 0.67 5.87
N GLU A 22 8.01 1.94 5.49
CA GLU A 22 9.29 2.66 5.39
C GLU A 22 10.01 2.66 6.74
N SER A 23 9.28 2.91 7.81
CA SER A 23 9.81 2.93 9.17
C SER A 23 10.40 1.57 9.56
N TYR A 24 9.67 0.49 9.27
CA TYR A 24 10.13 -0.86 9.61
C TYR A 24 11.41 -1.24 8.86
N LEU A 25 11.60 -0.70 7.66
CA LEU A 25 12.73 -1.05 6.81
C LEU A 25 13.86 -0.03 6.81
N ALA A 26 13.72 1.10 7.52
CA ALA A 26 14.68 2.21 7.48
C ALA A 26 16.13 1.79 7.77
N SER A 27 16.33 0.80 8.62
CA SER A 27 17.67 0.32 9.00
C SER A 27 17.82 -1.17 8.72
N THR A 28 17.05 -1.70 7.77
CA THR A 28 16.99 -3.14 7.52
C THR A 28 17.47 -3.45 6.12
N SER A 29 18.50 -4.30 6.01
CA SER A 29 18.94 -4.79 4.72
C SER A 29 18.02 -5.90 4.22
N GLU A 30 18.10 -6.21 2.93
CA GLU A 30 17.35 -7.31 2.34
C GLU A 30 17.65 -8.63 3.06
N SER A 31 18.93 -8.88 3.35
CA SER A 31 19.36 -10.08 4.05
C SER A 31 18.73 -10.17 5.45
N GLU A 32 18.70 -9.05 6.18
CA GLU A 32 18.08 -9.00 7.50
C GLU A 32 16.58 -9.24 7.44
N PHE A 33 15.91 -8.67 6.42
CA PHE A 33 14.49 -8.91 6.21
C PHE A 33 14.20 -10.39 5.99
N TYR A 34 15.02 -11.09 5.21
CA TYR A 34 14.83 -12.50 4.92
C TYR A 34 14.96 -13.37 6.17
N LYS A 35 15.64 -12.87 7.21
CA LYS A 35 15.85 -13.60 8.46
C LYS A 35 14.87 -13.21 9.56
N SER A 36 14.03 -12.22 9.33
CA SER A 36 13.15 -11.68 10.37
C SER A 36 11.68 -11.98 10.08
N GLY A 37 11.15 -13.03 10.70
CA GLY A 37 9.73 -13.35 10.60
C GLY A 37 8.86 -12.22 11.12
N GLU A 38 9.31 -11.53 12.17
CA GLU A 38 8.58 -10.39 12.73
C GLU A 38 8.41 -9.27 11.70
N LYS A 39 9.48 -8.90 11.00
CA LYS A 39 9.40 -7.85 9.98
C LYS A 39 8.58 -8.29 8.78
N GLN A 40 8.71 -9.56 8.39
CA GLN A 40 7.90 -10.13 7.31
C GLN A 40 6.42 -10.01 7.63
N ASP A 41 6.03 -10.41 8.83
CA ASP A 41 4.64 -10.37 9.26
C ASP A 41 4.11 -8.93 9.34
N ALA A 42 4.91 -8.02 9.86
CA ALA A 42 4.52 -6.62 9.98
C ALA A 42 4.28 -6.00 8.60
N ILE A 43 5.15 -6.27 7.64
CA ILE A 43 5.03 -5.72 6.29
C ILE A 43 3.86 -6.34 5.55
N LEU A 44 3.66 -7.65 5.66
CA LEU A 44 2.50 -8.33 5.06
C LEU A 44 1.20 -7.74 5.58
N HIS A 45 1.13 -7.46 6.87
CA HIS A 45 -0.05 -6.85 7.47
C HIS A 45 -0.33 -5.47 6.86
N ARG A 46 0.70 -4.64 6.73
CA ARG A 46 0.54 -3.31 6.16
C ARG A 46 0.18 -3.35 4.68
N LEU A 47 0.77 -4.25 3.92
CA LEU A 47 0.43 -4.43 2.51
C LEU A 47 -1.03 -4.87 2.35
N GLN A 48 -1.52 -5.72 3.25
CA GLN A 48 -2.93 -6.13 3.24
C GLN A 48 -3.86 -4.95 3.50
N ILE A 49 -3.51 -4.08 4.45
CA ILE A 49 -4.29 -2.86 4.73
C ILE A 49 -4.32 -1.96 3.51
N ILE A 50 -3.17 -1.76 2.85
CA ILE A 50 -3.08 -0.93 1.65
C ILE A 50 -3.99 -1.49 0.55
N GLY A 51 -3.92 -2.79 0.30
CA GLY A 51 -4.76 -3.44 -0.71
C GLY A 51 -6.24 -3.32 -0.40
N GLU A 52 -6.61 -3.52 0.86
CA GLU A 52 -8.01 -3.41 1.30
C GLU A 52 -8.53 -1.99 1.13
N ALA A 53 -7.75 -0.99 1.53
CA ALA A 53 -8.14 0.41 1.36
C ALA A 53 -8.30 0.77 -0.11
N ALA A 54 -7.35 0.37 -0.96
CA ALA A 54 -7.42 0.62 -2.40
C ALA A 54 -8.67 0.00 -3.01
N LYS A 55 -9.06 -1.17 -2.54
CA LYS A 55 -10.24 -1.88 -3.03
C LYS A 55 -11.53 -1.08 -2.78
N HIS A 56 -11.56 -0.30 -1.73
CA HIS A 56 -12.73 0.51 -1.37
C HIS A 56 -12.78 1.88 -2.04
N VAL A 57 -11.73 2.30 -2.72
CA VAL A 57 -11.73 3.57 -3.45
C VAL A 57 -12.68 3.45 -4.66
N PRO A 58 -13.64 4.38 -4.81
CA PRO A 58 -14.63 4.29 -5.90
C PRO A 58 -14.02 4.35 -7.29
N ALA A 59 -14.68 3.69 -8.25
CA ALA A 59 -14.23 3.64 -9.64
C ALA A 59 -14.05 5.04 -10.25
N SER A 60 -14.96 5.96 -9.96
CA SER A 60 -14.89 7.31 -10.48
C SER A 60 -13.62 8.04 -10.02
N PHE A 61 -13.23 7.84 -8.76
CA PHE A 61 -12.01 8.43 -8.23
C PHE A 61 -10.77 7.79 -8.83
N ARG A 62 -10.79 6.47 -9.02
CA ARG A 62 -9.69 5.75 -9.67
C ARG A 62 -9.47 6.25 -11.10
N GLU A 63 -10.53 6.55 -11.82
CA GLU A 63 -10.45 7.08 -13.17
C GLU A 63 -9.82 8.47 -13.18
N GLU A 64 -10.19 9.31 -12.21
CA GLU A 64 -9.61 10.65 -12.06
C GLU A 64 -8.09 10.57 -11.81
N TRP A 65 -7.64 9.57 -11.08
CA TRP A 65 -6.23 9.37 -10.73
C TRP A 65 -5.69 8.08 -11.36
N SER A 66 -5.93 7.92 -12.65
CA SER A 66 -5.66 6.67 -13.38
C SER A 66 -4.18 6.30 -13.51
N GLN A 67 -3.26 7.24 -13.25
CA GLN A 67 -1.83 6.95 -13.25
C GLN A 67 -1.41 6.06 -12.06
N ILE A 68 -2.27 5.94 -11.04
CA ILE A 68 -2.03 5.03 -9.93
C ILE A 68 -2.58 3.65 -10.30
N PRO A 69 -1.78 2.58 -10.16
CA PRO A 69 -2.22 1.24 -10.54
C PRO A 69 -3.14 0.62 -9.47
N TRP A 70 -4.33 1.19 -9.32
CA TRP A 70 -5.30 0.81 -8.28
C TRP A 70 -5.62 -0.68 -8.27
N LYS A 71 -5.78 -1.27 -9.46
CA LYS A 71 -6.16 -2.68 -9.58
C LYS A 71 -5.04 -3.58 -9.03
N ASP A 72 -3.81 -3.25 -9.36
CA ASP A 72 -2.66 -4.02 -8.88
C ASP A 72 -2.50 -3.88 -7.38
N ILE A 73 -2.71 -2.67 -6.85
CA ILE A 73 -2.62 -2.40 -5.41
C ILE A 73 -3.70 -3.17 -4.66
N ALA A 74 -4.94 -3.09 -5.14
CA ALA A 74 -6.04 -3.85 -4.54
C ALA A 74 -5.79 -5.35 -4.64
N GLY A 75 -5.15 -5.80 -5.71
CA GLY A 75 -4.81 -7.21 -5.92
C GLY A 75 -3.79 -7.76 -4.92
N ILE A 76 -2.97 -6.90 -4.33
CA ILE A 76 -2.00 -7.32 -3.31
C ILE A 76 -2.72 -8.03 -2.17
N ARG A 77 -3.83 -7.49 -1.70
CA ARG A 77 -4.61 -8.09 -0.62
C ARG A 77 -5.11 -9.48 -1.00
N ASP A 78 -5.60 -9.64 -2.22
CA ASP A 78 -6.13 -10.93 -2.68
C ASP A 78 -5.02 -11.98 -2.80
N ILE A 79 -3.85 -11.57 -3.27
CA ILE A 79 -2.68 -12.46 -3.35
C ILE A 79 -2.28 -12.93 -1.94
N ILE A 80 -2.20 -12.01 -0.98
CA ILE A 80 -1.83 -12.35 0.40
C ILE A 80 -2.84 -13.31 1.03
N VAL A 81 -4.13 -13.05 0.83
CA VAL A 81 -5.19 -13.84 1.47
C VAL A 81 -5.36 -15.22 0.81
N HIS A 82 -5.32 -15.26 -0.52
CA HIS A 82 -5.68 -16.48 -1.27
C HIS A 82 -4.47 -17.29 -1.77
N GLU A 83 -3.31 -16.68 -1.88
CA GLU A 83 -2.12 -17.33 -2.44
C GLU A 83 -0.92 -17.22 -1.51
N TYR A 84 -1.18 -17.28 -0.20
CA TYR A 84 -0.14 -17.08 0.82
C TYR A 84 1.11 -17.92 0.56
N PHE A 85 0.95 -19.19 0.23
CA PHE A 85 2.08 -20.09 -0.01
C PHE A 85 2.80 -19.83 -1.34
N GLY A 86 2.21 -19.05 -2.23
CA GLY A 86 2.84 -18.65 -3.50
C GLY A 86 3.62 -17.36 -3.41
N ILE A 87 3.57 -16.67 -2.27
CA ILE A 87 4.27 -15.41 -2.08
C ILE A 87 5.72 -15.68 -1.69
N THR A 88 6.66 -15.03 -2.38
CA THR A 88 8.07 -15.13 -2.03
C THR A 88 8.52 -13.90 -1.27
N LEU A 89 9.51 -14.08 -0.39
CA LEU A 89 10.05 -12.95 0.38
C LEU A 89 10.67 -11.89 -0.54
N SER A 90 11.23 -12.30 -1.68
CA SER A 90 11.80 -11.34 -2.62
C SER A 90 10.73 -10.46 -3.25
N MET A 91 9.54 -10.99 -3.52
CA MET A 91 8.41 -10.20 -4.02
C MET A 91 7.95 -9.18 -2.98
N ILE A 92 7.86 -9.59 -1.73
CA ILE A 92 7.46 -8.70 -0.63
C ILE A 92 8.48 -7.59 -0.47
N TRP A 93 9.76 -7.93 -0.46
CA TRP A 93 10.84 -6.95 -0.33
C TRP A 93 10.79 -5.93 -1.46
N LYS A 94 10.71 -6.41 -2.70
CA LYS A 94 10.67 -5.53 -3.87
C LYS A 94 9.47 -4.58 -3.80
N THR A 95 8.30 -5.10 -3.49
CA THR A 95 7.09 -4.27 -3.35
C THR A 95 7.30 -3.21 -2.29
N ALA A 96 7.81 -3.59 -1.13
CA ALA A 96 8.00 -2.68 0.00
C ALA A 96 9.01 -1.57 -0.28
N VAL A 97 10.11 -1.87 -0.96
CA VAL A 97 11.18 -0.89 -1.17
C VAL A 97 11.08 -0.10 -2.46
N GLU A 98 10.36 -0.61 -3.46
CA GLU A 98 10.22 0.06 -4.76
C GLU A 98 8.83 0.63 -4.98
N ASP A 99 7.81 -0.21 -4.86
CA ASP A 99 6.44 0.20 -5.22
C ASP A 99 5.79 1.08 -4.16
N ILE A 100 5.99 0.77 -2.90
CA ILE A 100 5.34 1.50 -1.81
C ILE A 100 5.82 2.96 -1.67
N PRO A 101 7.12 3.26 -1.73
CA PRO A 101 7.56 4.65 -1.71
C PRO A 101 7.00 5.47 -2.87
N HIS A 102 6.89 4.88 -4.05
CA HIS A 102 6.31 5.56 -5.21
C HIS A 102 4.82 5.83 -4.99
N LEU A 103 4.09 4.83 -4.50
CA LEU A 103 2.67 4.99 -4.17
C LEU A 103 2.47 6.08 -3.12
N LYS A 104 3.32 6.11 -2.10
CA LYS A 104 3.25 7.14 -1.07
C LYS A 104 3.30 8.54 -1.67
N GLN A 105 4.22 8.78 -2.59
CA GLN A 105 4.34 10.09 -3.24
C GLN A 105 3.08 10.44 -4.03
N GLN A 106 2.52 9.45 -4.73
CA GLN A 106 1.29 9.66 -5.49
C GLN A 106 0.11 10.01 -4.56
N ILE A 107 -0.01 9.34 -3.43
CA ILE A 107 -1.07 9.62 -2.45
C ILE A 107 -0.91 11.03 -1.86
N LEU A 108 0.33 11.43 -1.56
CA LEU A 108 0.59 12.78 -1.04
C LEU A 108 0.15 13.85 -2.03
N VAL A 109 0.35 13.66 -3.32
CA VAL A 109 -0.10 14.59 -4.36
C VAL A 109 -1.63 14.70 -4.34
N ILE A 110 -2.32 13.57 -4.23
CA ILE A 110 -3.79 13.57 -4.14
C ILE A 110 -4.25 14.37 -2.93
N LEU A 111 -3.63 14.14 -1.77
CA LEU A 111 -4.02 14.81 -0.53
C LEU A 111 -3.80 16.31 -0.61
N GLU A 112 -2.74 16.77 -1.27
CA GLU A 112 -2.52 18.19 -1.53
C GLU A 112 -3.66 18.79 -2.36
N THR A 113 -4.13 18.06 -3.38
CA THR A 113 -5.24 18.48 -4.22
C THR A 113 -6.53 18.64 -3.40
N PHE A 114 -6.77 17.72 -2.45
CA PHE A 114 -7.92 17.86 -1.56
C PHE A 114 -7.81 19.08 -0.65
N ALA A 115 -6.61 19.38 -0.18
CA ALA A 115 -6.39 20.53 0.70
C ALA A 115 -6.67 21.85 -0.02
N ASP A 116 -6.46 21.90 -1.34
CA ASP A 116 -6.67 23.10 -2.16
C ASP A 116 -8.13 23.27 -2.60
N ARG A 117 -8.98 22.33 -2.30
CA ARG A 117 -10.41 22.41 -2.61
C ARG A 117 -11.18 23.02 -1.41
#